data_e18f251a0e6dfbb096f92f97752010d0
#
_entry.id   e18f251a0e6dfbb096f92f97752010d0
#
_cell.length_a   1.000
_cell.length_b   1.000
_cell.length_c   1.000
_cell.angle_alpha   90.00
_cell.angle_beta   90.00
_cell.angle_gamma   90.00
#
_symmetry.space_group_name_H-M   'P 1'
#
loop_
_entity.id
_entity.type
_entity.pdbx_description
1 polymer ?
#
loop_
_entity_poly.entity_id
_entity_poly.type
_entity_poly.pdbx_seq_one_letter_code
_entity_poly.pdbx_strand_id
1 'polypeptide(L)'
;MAEDQKTIRKGDDEQDETRNNNADTSNDDEDGARDEQGDQKDEKDDDTDDDKDETDEKPRSKLPLFIGIGVVILVIIAGVIYWIATSGQESTDDAYTDGRAVSMASNVSGYCTVLNVTDNSYVRKGALLAVVDPRPNEASLAQAQANLVLAQAQLASARTNLVEERVKAPASLSQAQGQLVQAQAQLFTQRLNFDREINVNQRATSANEVDQAHEQLKAAEAQVQEAQAQVATASLIPEQIATAQQQVDQRAAQVTQAQANLAAAQVELGYSYIRAPEDGWITERNIDPGNYVQAGQQIFYIVTPDQWVTANLKETQLSDVRIGDRVTMTVDAYPWLLLHGHVQSIQLGSGARFSQFPAENATGNYVKIVRRVPVKIVIDSGLTASMPALPIGISVEPTIYVP
;
A
#
# COMPACT_ATOMS: atom_id res chain seq x y z
N MET A 1 39.60 35.80 -2.68
CA MET A 1 40.07 36.05 -1.31
C MET A 1 39.74 34.76 -0.60
N ALA A 2 40.63 33.85 -0.67
CA ALA A 2 41.75 33.58 0.24
C ALA A 2 41.21 32.80 1.42
N GLU A 3 41.41 31.45 1.40
CA GLU A 3 42.54 30.74 2.03
C GLU A 3 42.35 30.70 3.54
N ASP A 4 42.40 29.60 4.19
CA ASP A 4 43.47 28.63 4.42
C ASP A 4 42.87 27.40 5.17
N GLN A 5 43.07 26.21 4.74
CA GLN A 5 44.18 25.28 4.95
C GLN A 5 44.58 25.07 6.43
N LYS A 6 44.61 23.82 6.70
CA LYS A 6 45.64 22.97 7.33
C LYS A 6 45.11 22.19 8.56
N THR A 7 45.29 20.98 8.72
CA THR A 7 46.31 19.96 8.45
C THR A 7 46.39 19.01 9.66
N ILE A 8 46.24 17.72 9.39
CA ILE A 8 47.06 16.55 9.82
C ILE A 8 47.37 16.34 11.31
N ARG A 9 47.13 15.10 11.75
CA ARG A 9 48.02 14.11 12.38
C ARG A 9 47.17 12.94 12.92
N LYS A 10 47.21 11.72 12.41
CA LYS A 10 48.30 10.70 12.42
C LYS A 10 48.96 10.49 13.78
N GLY A 11 48.84 9.28 14.27
CA GLY A 11 49.48 8.64 15.39
C GLY A 11 48.69 7.37 15.68
N ASP A 12 48.94 6.30 15.15
CA ASP A 12 50.00 5.23 15.30
C ASP A 12 50.23 4.83 16.74
N ASP A 13 50.22 3.53 16.82
CA ASP A 13 50.97 2.63 17.72
C ASP A 13 50.26 2.29 19.05
N GLU A 14 50.22 1.12 19.28
CA GLU A 14 50.99 -0.03 19.70
C GLU A 14 50.23 -0.80 20.77
N GLN A 15 50.03 -2.08 20.49
CA GLN A 15 50.56 -3.24 21.20
C GLN A 15 50.50 -3.19 22.73
N ASP A 16 49.82 -4.10 23.33
CA ASP A 16 50.54 -5.01 24.19
C ASP A 16 49.77 -6.31 24.46
N GLU A 17 50.53 -7.36 24.25
CA GLU A 17 50.32 -8.72 24.69
C GLU A 17 50.26 -8.78 26.21
N THR A 18 49.57 -9.75 26.73
CA THR A 18 49.97 -10.68 27.80
C THR A 18 48.79 -11.64 28.02
N ARG A 19 48.84 -12.94 27.59
CA ARG A 19 49.63 -14.02 28.14
C ARG A 19 49.34 -14.28 29.63
N ASN A 20 48.66 -15.32 29.89
CA ASN A 20 49.04 -16.42 30.80
C ASN A 20 47.87 -17.39 30.96
N ASN A 21 47.94 -18.60 30.51
CA ASN A 21 48.68 -19.75 31.10
C ASN A 21 48.16 -20.12 32.49
N ASN A 22 47.56 -21.22 32.59
CA ASN A 22 47.98 -22.46 33.22
C ASN A 22 46.78 -23.38 33.28
N ALA A 23 46.84 -24.50 32.61
CA ALA A 23 47.59 -25.71 32.99
C ALA A 23 46.98 -26.36 34.23
N ASP A 24 46.47 -27.48 34.00
CA ASP A 24 47.09 -28.77 34.36
C ASP A 24 46.29 -29.41 35.50
N THR A 25 45.93 -30.55 35.36
CA THR A 25 46.38 -31.89 35.71
C THR A 25 45.21 -32.86 35.52
N SER A 26 45.29 -33.80 34.60
CA SER A 26 45.90 -35.13 34.74
C SER A 26 45.36 -35.93 35.92
N ASN A 27 44.88 -37.02 35.64
CA ASN A 27 45.33 -38.38 35.75
C ASN A 27 44.15 -39.32 35.70
N ASP A 28 44.13 -40.23 34.78
CA ASP A 28 44.75 -41.61 34.92
C ASP A 28 43.97 -42.43 35.96
N ASP A 29 43.49 -43.54 35.71
CA ASP A 29 44.01 -44.75 35.12
C ASP A 29 42.89 -45.78 35.03
N GLU A 30 43.02 -46.55 33.95
CA GLU A 30 43.22 -47.98 33.90
C GLU A 30 42.06 -48.88 34.33
N ASP A 31 41.70 -49.67 33.47
CA ASP A 31 42.20 -50.96 33.04
C ASP A 31 41.19 -52.08 33.23
N GLY A 32 41.17 -52.94 32.28
CA GLY A 32 40.97 -54.36 32.33
C GLY A 32 39.75 -54.83 31.53
N ALA A 33 39.78 -55.08 30.33
CA ALA A 33 40.33 -56.19 29.51
C ALA A 33 39.97 -57.59 30.02
N ARG A 34 39.53 -58.31 29.00
CA ARG A 34 39.62 -59.81 28.85
C ARG A 34 38.35 -60.55 29.26
N ASP A 35 37.89 -61.15 28.33
CA ASP A 35 38.17 -62.35 27.50
C ASP A 35 37.40 -63.58 27.98
N GLU A 36 36.89 -64.16 26.95
CA GLU A 36 36.91 -65.61 26.58
C GLU A 36 35.76 -66.49 27.11
N GLN A 37 35.05 -67.00 26.20
CA GLN A 37 35.15 -68.31 25.54
C GLN A 37 34.90 -69.50 26.45
N GLY A 38 34.11 -70.40 25.90
CA GLY A 38 34.16 -71.81 26.20
C GLY A 38 32.75 -72.37 26.38
N ASP A 39 32.06 -72.87 25.43
CA ASP A 39 32.25 -74.18 24.71
C ASP A 39 32.12 -75.42 25.62
N GLN A 40 31.39 -76.34 25.06
CA GLN A 40 31.29 -77.76 25.33
C GLN A 40 30.20 -78.23 26.34
N LYS A 41 29.22 -78.96 25.81
CA LYS A 41 29.14 -80.40 25.56
C LYS A 41 29.35 -81.24 26.80
N ASP A 42 28.38 -81.99 27.09
CA ASP A 42 28.42 -83.50 27.17
C ASP A 42 27.00 -83.98 27.65
N GLU A 43 26.37 -84.69 26.80
CA GLU A 43 26.02 -86.14 26.81
C GLU A 43 26.13 -86.86 28.14
N LYS A 44 25.08 -87.47 28.55
CA LYS A 44 24.89 -88.98 28.69
C LYS A 44 23.53 -89.28 29.34
N ASP A 45 22.73 -90.01 28.58
CA ASP A 45 22.29 -91.41 28.82
C ASP A 45 22.06 -91.78 30.29
N ASP A 46 20.89 -92.25 30.61
CA ASP A 46 20.55 -93.69 30.60
C ASP A 46 19.14 -93.96 31.22
N ASP A 47 18.50 -94.79 30.53
CA ASP A 47 17.72 -95.95 30.91
C ASP A 47 16.43 -95.81 31.81
N THR A 48 15.44 -96.34 31.11
CA THR A 48 14.39 -97.33 31.54
C THR A 48 13.51 -97.11 32.78
N ASP A 49 12.22 -97.00 32.57
CA ASP A 49 11.38 -98.23 32.73
C ASP A 49 9.95 -97.92 32.29
N ASP A 50 9.40 -98.93 31.65
CA ASP A 50 8.00 -99.21 31.33
C ASP A 50 7.08 -98.96 32.54
N ASP A 51 5.95 -98.29 32.26
CA ASP A 51 4.68 -98.76 32.74
C ASP A 51 3.54 -98.25 31.85
N LYS A 52 2.89 -99.19 31.27
CA LYS A 52 1.61 -99.09 30.57
C LYS A 52 0.52 -98.69 31.57
N ASP A 53 -0.14 -97.64 31.34
CA ASP A 53 -1.48 -97.47 31.77
C ASP A 53 -2.38 -96.93 30.66
N GLU A 54 -3.27 -97.77 30.20
CA GLU A 54 -4.40 -97.48 29.36
C GLU A 54 -5.30 -96.50 30.11
N THR A 55 -5.49 -95.27 29.55
CA THR A 55 -6.61 -94.43 29.93
C THR A 55 -7.17 -93.75 28.71
N ASP A 56 -8.37 -94.15 28.40
CA ASP A 56 -9.52 -93.54 27.68
C ASP A 56 -9.17 -92.15 26.96
N GLU A 57 -9.07 -92.19 25.66
CA GLU A 57 -9.22 -91.03 24.77
C GLU A 57 -10.68 -90.56 24.79
N LYS A 58 -11.01 -89.63 25.65
CA LYS A 58 -12.15 -88.71 25.42
C LYS A 58 -11.85 -87.81 24.27
N PRO A 59 -12.75 -87.61 23.29
CA PRO A 59 -12.54 -86.73 22.18
C PRO A 59 -12.42 -85.31 22.71
N ARG A 60 -11.19 -84.75 22.66
CA ARG A 60 -10.94 -83.30 22.93
C ARG A 60 -11.79 -82.45 22.00
N SER A 61 -12.78 -81.81 22.61
CA SER A 61 -13.66 -80.92 21.87
C SER A 61 -12.80 -79.86 21.18
N LYS A 62 -12.94 -79.75 19.87
CA LYS A 62 -12.24 -78.76 19.03
C LYS A 62 -12.77 -77.34 19.24
N LEU A 63 -13.71 -77.19 20.22
CA LEU A 63 -14.35 -75.91 20.56
C LEU A 63 -13.39 -74.82 20.95
N PRO A 64 -12.33 -74.98 21.80
CA PRO A 64 -11.40 -73.95 22.14
C PRO A 64 -10.52 -73.49 20.96
N LEU A 65 -10.25 -74.42 20.00
CA LEU A 65 -9.53 -74.09 18.77
C LEU A 65 -10.35 -73.19 17.87
N PHE A 66 -11.65 -73.44 17.71
CA PHE A 66 -12.56 -72.60 16.91
C PHE A 66 -12.81 -71.24 17.57
N ILE A 67 -12.84 -71.15 18.90
CA ILE A 67 -12.95 -69.93 19.66
C ILE A 67 -11.62 -69.09 19.46
N GLY A 68 -10.45 -69.74 19.54
CA GLY A 68 -9.16 -69.10 19.29
C GLY A 68 -9.03 -68.51 17.86
N ILE A 69 -9.47 -69.29 16.85
CA ILE A 69 -9.48 -68.81 15.45
C ILE A 69 -10.49 -67.69 15.28
N GLY A 70 -11.65 -67.75 15.91
CA GLY A 70 -12.66 -66.66 15.90
C GLY A 70 -12.13 -65.34 16.47
N VAL A 71 -11.39 -65.41 17.60
CA VAL A 71 -10.76 -64.22 18.20
C VAL A 71 -9.67 -63.64 17.29
N VAL A 72 -8.83 -64.49 16.68
CA VAL A 72 -7.79 -64.03 15.73
C VAL A 72 -8.43 -63.37 14.52
N ILE A 73 -9.49 -63.93 13.95
CA ILE A 73 -10.21 -63.32 12.81
C ILE A 73 -10.83 -61.96 13.24
N LEU A 74 -11.38 -61.89 14.44
CA LEU A 74 -11.98 -60.64 14.94
C LEU A 74 -10.90 -59.53 15.16
N VAL A 75 -9.72 -59.87 15.66
CA VAL A 75 -8.56 -58.98 15.79
C VAL A 75 -8.06 -58.53 14.43
N ILE A 76 -7.99 -59.45 13.45
CA ILE A 76 -7.58 -59.09 12.08
C ILE A 76 -8.61 -58.17 11.45
N ILE A 77 -9.92 -58.47 11.59
CA ILE A 77 -10.98 -57.58 11.08
C ILE A 77 -10.92 -56.20 11.76
N ALA A 78 -10.76 -56.15 13.08
CA ALA A 78 -10.60 -54.90 13.81
C ALA A 78 -9.34 -54.13 13.36
N GLY A 79 -8.23 -54.86 13.15
CA GLY A 79 -6.98 -54.28 12.59
C GLY A 79 -7.15 -53.73 11.18
N VAL A 80 -7.87 -54.44 10.31
CA VAL A 80 -8.15 -54.00 8.94
C VAL A 80 -9.09 -52.81 8.96
N ILE A 81 -10.13 -52.79 9.79
CA ILE A 81 -11.03 -51.64 9.94
C ILE A 81 -10.27 -50.44 10.46
N TYR A 82 -9.42 -50.63 11.48
CA TYR A 82 -8.56 -49.57 12.00
C TYR A 82 -7.60 -49.04 10.94
N TRP A 83 -6.97 -49.92 10.17
CA TRP A 83 -6.06 -49.55 9.09
C TRP A 83 -6.80 -48.77 7.98
N ILE A 84 -7.98 -49.22 7.54
CA ILE A 84 -8.77 -48.49 6.55
C ILE A 84 -9.24 -47.14 7.09
N ALA A 85 -9.63 -47.07 8.37
CA ALA A 85 -10.06 -45.80 8.99
C ALA A 85 -8.93 -44.79 9.14
N THR A 86 -7.67 -45.23 9.21
CA THR A 86 -6.49 -44.38 9.43
C THR A 86 -5.71 -44.14 8.13
N SER A 87 -5.85 -45.00 7.11
CA SER A 87 -5.10 -44.92 5.85
C SER A 87 -5.50 -43.76 4.94
N GLY A 88 -6.65 -43.10 5.22
CA GLY A 88 -7.14 -41.94 4.48
C GLY A 88 -6.91 -40.59 5.20
N GLN A 89 -5.87 -40.48 6.03
CA GLN A 89 -5.60 -39.27 6.80
C GLN A 89 -4.15 -38.83 6.64
N GLU A 90 -3.93 -37.58 6.22
CA GLU A 90 -2.64 -36.98 6.18
C GLU A 90 -2.56 -35.90 7.27
N SER A 91 -1.56 -35.95 8.13
CA SER A 91 -1.36 -34.99 9.20
C SER A 91 0.05 -34.40 9.17
N THR A 92 0.22 -33.22 9.70
CA THR A 92 1.50 -32.55 9.87
C THR A 92 1.54 -31.81 11.19
N ASP A 93 2.69 -31.86 11.83
CA ASP A 93 3.04 -31.08 13.01
C ASP A 93 3.63 -29.68 12.66
N ASP A 94 3.94 -29.45 11.38
CA ASP A 94 4.50 -28.20 10.87
C ASP A 94 3.38 -27.39 10.20
N ALA A 95 2.49 -26.88 11.01
CA ALA A 95 1.46 -25.96 10.58
C ALA A 95 1.26 -24.84 11.61
N TYR A 96 0.85 -23.70 11.14
CA TYR A 96 0.62 -22.51 11.98
C TYR A 96 -0.55 -21.69 11.47
N THR A 97 -1.16 -20.96 12.39
CA THR A 97 -2.15 -19.94 12.05
C THR A 97 -1.48 -18.80 11.30
N ASP A 98 -2.09 -18.38 10.24
CA ASP A 98 -1.65 -17.25 9.42
C ASP A 98 -2.84 -16.33 9.16
N GLY A 99 -2.57 -15.11 8.72
CA GLY A 99 -3.63 -14.14 8.50
C GLY A 99 -3.11 -12.88 7.85
N ARG A 100 -4.03 -11.99 7.51
CA ARG A 100 -3.65 -10.73 6.91
C ARG A 100 -3.32 -9.71 8.01
N ALA A 101 -2.04 -9.35 8.10
CA ALA A 101 -1.55 -8.27 8.94
C ALA A 101 -1.28 -7.03 8.06
N VAL A 102 -2.04 -5.96 8.27
CA VAL A 102 -1.87 -4.69 7.56
C VAL A 102 -0.89 -3.83 8.32
N SER A 103 0.27 -3.56 7.72
CA SER A 103 1.26 -2.63 8.27
C SER A 103 0.75 -1.19 8.12
N MET A 104 0.64 -0.50 9.23
CA MET A 104 0.25 0.91 9.30
C MET A 104 1.47 1.78 9.45
N ALA A 105 1.67 2.68 8.49
CA ALA A 105 2.74 3.67 8.50
C ALA A 105 2.17 5.09 8.56
N SER A 106 2.91 6.02 9.14
CA SER A 106 2.56 7.44 9.09
C SER A 106 2.83 8.00 7.69
N ASN A 107 1.88 8.74 7.13
CA ASN A 107 2.09 9.46 5.87
C ASN A 107 2.74 10.84 6.08
N VAL A 108 2.74 11.35 7.31
CA VAL A 108 3.28 12.66 7.68
C VAL A 108 4.31 12.53 8.80
N SER A 109 5.25 13.46 8.83
CA SER A 109 6.23 13.56 9.91
C SER A 109 5.75 14.54 10.96
N GLY A 110 5.94 14.21 12.25
CA GLY A 110 5.56 15.07 13.35
C GLY A 110 5.51 14.34 14.68
N TYR A 111 5.14 15.02 15.73
CA TYR A 111 4.95 14.43 17.06
C TYR A 111 3.57 13.76 17.15
N CYS A 112 3.51 12.56 17.70
CA CYS A 112 2.24 11.94 18.09
C CYS A 112 1.65 12.71 19.28
N THR A 113 0.51 13.35 19.07
CA THR A 113 -0.16 14.14 20.08
C THR A 113 -1.22 13.35 20.86
N VAL A 114 -1.90 12.44 20.17
CA VAL A 114 -2.96 11.60 20.73
C VAL A 114 -2.80 10.18 20.21
N LEU A 115 -2.97 9.21 21.10
CA LEU A 115 -3.02 7.80 20.76
C LEU A 115 -4.27 7.20 21.44
N ASN A 116 -5.22 6.75 20.64
CA ASN A 116 -6.53 6.25 21.11
C ASN A 116 -6.60 4.73 21.21
N VAL A 117 -5.49 4.05 20.99
CA VAL A 117 -5.42 2.58 20.96
C VAL A 117 -4.35 2.08 21.91
N THR A 118 -4.59 0.89 22.44
CA THR A 118 -3.65 0.13 23.24
C THR A 118 -3.28 -1.16 22.50
N ASP A 119 -2.20 -1.80 22.94
CA ASP A 119 -1.80 -3.10 22.41
C ASP A 119 -2.96 -4.10 22.55
N ASN A 120 -3.14 -4.93 21.54
CA ASN A 120 -4.14 -5.98 21.45
C ASN A 120 -5.60 -5.48 21.49
N SER A 121 -5.85 -4.17 21.34
CA SER A 121 -7.20 -3.64 21.29
C SER A 121 -7.84 -3.89 19.91
N TYR A 122 -9.14 -4.23 19.92
CA TYR A 122 -9.93 -4.34 18.71
C TYR A 122 -10.35 -2.97 18.21
N VAL A 123 -10.17 -2.72 16.93
CA VAL A 123 -10.55 -1.48 16.26
C VAL A 123 -11.46 -1.76 15.05
N ARG A 124 -12.37 -0.82 14.80
CA ARG A 124 -13.25 -0.88 13.64
C ARG A 124 -12.70 -0.01 12.52
N LYS A 125 -13.01 -0.36 11.30
CA LYS A 125 -12.72 0.44 10.10
C LYS A 125 -13.14 1.90 10.29
N GLY A 126 -12.23 2.83 9.99
CA GLY A 126 -12.44 4.28 10.13
C GLY A 126 -12.21 4.82 11.55
N ALA A 127 -12.00 3.96 12.56
CA ALA A 127 -11.67 4.41 13.91
C ALA A 127 -10.39 5.25 13.91
N LEU A 128 -10.37 6.34 14.66
CA LEU A 128 -9.20 7.19 14.86
C LEU A 128 -8.23 6.50 15.82
N LEU A 129 -7.06 6.16 15.32
CA LEU A 129 -6.04 5.41 16.06
C LEU A 129 -5.02 6.33 16.71
N ALA A 130 -4.45 7.23 15.93
CA ALA A 130 -3.45 8.18 16.39
C ALA A 130 -3.62 9.53 15.68
N VAL A 131 -3.10 10.59 16.30
CA VAL A 131 -3.04 11.93 15.73
C VAL A 131 -1.59 12.39 15.79
N VAL A 132 -1.03 12.67 14.61
CA VAL A 132 0.24 13.36 14.44
C VAL A 132 -0.06 14.87 14.42
N ASP A 133 0.74 15.70 15.05
CA ASP A 133 0.51 17.15 15.23
C ASP A 133 -0.09 17.79 13.95
N PRO A 134 -1.38 18.16 13.95
CA PRO A 134 -2.06 18.66 12.77
C PRO A 134 -1.78 20.14 12.50
N ARG A 135 -1.24 20.89 13.48
CA ARG A 135 -1.08 22.36 13.41
C ARG A 135 -0.33 22.86 12.17
N PRO A 136 0.79 22.23 11.71
CA PRO A 136 1.45 22.65 10.47
C PRO A 136 0.54 22.49 9.25
N ASN A 137 -0.20 21.36 9.17
CA ASN A 137 -1.10 21.08 8.07
C ASN A 137 -2.38 21.93 8.13
N GLU A 138 -2.88 22.27 9.31
CA GLU A 138 -3.96 23.24 9.51
C GLU A 138 -3.55 24.64 9.02
N ALA A 139 -2.33 25.08 9.33
CA ALA A 139 -1.81 26.34 8.84
C ALA A 139 -1.66 26.34 7.30
N SER A 140 -1.18 25.25 6.72
CA SER A 140 -1.10 25.07 5.27
C SER A 140 -2.49 25.11 4.62
N LEU A 141 -3.47 24.44 5.21
CA LEU A 141 -4.87 24.48 4.75
C LEU A 141 -5.43 25.91 4.81
N ALA A 142 -5.23 26.62 5.89
CA ALA A 142 -5.69 28.00 6.04
C ALA A 142 -5.04 28.92 4.98
N GLN A 143 -3.74 28.74 4.69
CA GLN A 143 -3.05 29.46 3.62
C GLN A 143 -3.63 29.15 2.23
N ALA A 144 -3.91 27.87 1.94
CA ALA A 144 -4.53 27.47 0.67
C ALA A 144 -5.95 28.04 0.51
N GLN A 145 -6.72 28.10 1.59
CA GLN A 145 -8.04 28.73 1.62
C GLN A 145 -7.95 30.24 1.32
N ALA A 146 -7.01 30.94 1.96
CA ALA A 146 -6.80 32.35 1.72
C ALA A 146 -6.40 32.63 0.26
N ASN A 147 -5.53 31.79 -0.32
CA ASN A 147 -5.13 31.91 -1.73
C ASN A 147 -6.32 31.66 -2.68
N LEU A 148 -7.23 30.76 -2.38
CA LEU A 148 -8.44 30.55 -3.17
C LEU A 148 -9.35 31.78 -3.12
N VAL A 149 -9.56 32.36 -1.95
CA VAL A 149 -10.36 33.59 -1.79
C VAL A 149 -9.76 34.74 -2.59
N LEU A 150 -8.43 34.90 -2.55
CA LEU A 150 -7.72 35.90 -3.34
C LEU A 150 -7.92 35.68 -4.85
N ALA A 151 -7.75 34.46 -5.34
CA ALA A 151 -7.95 34.12 -6.75
C ALA A 151 -9.41 34.37 -7.20
N GLN A 152 -10.39 34.06 -6.36
CA GLN A 152 -11.80 34.36 -6.63
C GLN A 152 -12.08 35.87 -6.71
N ALA A 153 -11.49 36.67 -5.81
CA ALA A 153 -11.62 38.11 -5.84
C ALA A 153 -11.00 38.71 -7.12
N GLN A 154 -9.84 38.20 -7.55
CA GLN A 154 -9.20 38.60 -8.80
C GLN A 154 -10.03 38.25 -10.03
N LEU A 155 -10.66 37.06 -10.05
CA LEU A 155 -11.59 36.67 -11.11
C LEU A 155 -12.82 37.58 -11.14
N ALA A 156 -13.38 37.92 -9.97
CA ALA A 156 -14.51 38.85 -9.88
C ALA A 156 -14.14 40.21 -10.45
N SER A 157 -12.98 40.78 -10.12
CA SER A 157 -12.45 42.02 -10.67
C SER A 157 -12.30 41.96 -12.20
N ALA A 158 -11.70 40.87 -12.72
CA ALA A 158 -11.55 40.68 -14.17
C ALA A 158 -12.91 40.63 -14.90
N ARG A 159 -13.91 39.97 -14.29
CA ARG A 159 -15.27 39.92 -14.83
C ARG A 159 -15.91 41.31 -14.86
N THR A 160 -15.72 42.11 -13.81
CA THR A 160 -16.20 43.50 -13.77
C THR A 160 -15.55 44.32 -14.87
N ASN A 161 -14.23 44.23 -15.06
CA ASN A 161 -13.53 44.89 -16.12
C ASN A 161 -14.03 44.49 -17.51
N LEU A 162 -14.31 43.21 -17.74
CA LEU A 162 -14.89 42.74 -18.99
C LEU A 162 -16.29 43.40 -19.25
N VAL A 163 -17.11 43.50 -18.20
CA VAL A 163 -18.43 44.17 -18.31
C VAL A 163 -18.24 45.65 -18.65
N GLU A 164 -17.29 46.31 -17.99
CA GLU A 164 -16.97 47.71 -18.30
C GLU A 164 -16.52 47.90 -19.76
N GLU A 165 -15.61 47.02 -20.25
CA GLU A 165 -15.12 47.10 -21.64
C GLU A 165 -16.28 46.85 -22.64
N ARG A 166 -17.18 45.94 -22.37
CA ARG A 166 -18.37 45.70 -23.22
C ARG A 166 -19.27 46.93 -23.35
N VAL A 167 -19.26 47.85 -22.37
CA VAL A 167 -20.03 49.08 -22.40
C VAL A 167 -19.22 50.24 -22.96
N LYS A 168 -17.94 50.42 -22.53
CA LYS A 168 -17.08 51.54 -22.92
C LYS A 168 -16.65 51.48 -24.38
N ALA A 169 -16.30 50.29 -24.90
CA ALA A 169 -15.79 50.16 -26.27
C ALA A 169 -16.83 50.58 -27.34
N PRO A 170 -18.11 50.13 -27.29
CA PRO A 170 -19.14 50.61 -28.21
C PRO A 170 -19.42 52.11 -28.06
N ALA A 171 -19.39 52.66 -26.84
CA ALA A 171 -19.59 54.09 -26.59
C ALA A 171 -18.50 54.93 -27.23
N SER A 172 -17.22 54.51 -27.11
CA SER A 172 -16.08 55.20 -27.74
C SER A 172 -16.16 55.19 -29.29
N LEU A 173 -16.60 54.07 -29.89
CA LEU A 173 -16.86 54.01 -31.33
C LEU A 173 -17.96 54.98 -31.76
N SER A 174 -19.09 55.01 -31.05
CA SER A 174 -20.19 55.97 -31.34
C SER A 174 -19.72 57.40 -31.26
N GLN A 175 -18.91 57.75 -30.27
CA GLN A 175 -18.32 59.07 -30.15
C GLN A 175 -17.38 59.42 -31.33
N ALA A 176 -16.47 58.52 -31.72
CA ALA A 176 -15.59 58.72 -32.86
C ALA A 176 -16.36 58.84 -34.17
N GLN A 177 -17.43 58.09 -34.37
CA GLN A 177 -18.31 58.19 -35.54
C GLN A 177 -19.02 59.58 -35.56
N GLY A 178 -19.46 60.07 -34.41
CA GLY A 178 -20.06 61.39 -34.31
C GLY A 178 -19.04 62.51 -34.71
N GLN A 179 -17.80 62.38 -34.29
CA GLN A 179 -16.72 63.29 -34.67
C GLN A 179 -16.40 63.23 -36.18
N LEU A 180 -16.44 62.04 -36.78
CA LEU A 180 -16.26 61.89 -38.23
C LEU A 180 -17.40 62.56 -39.00
N VAL A 181 -18.64 62.37 -38.58
CA VAL A 181 -19.79 63.08 -39.22
C VAL A 181 -19.64 64.59 -39.12
N GLN A 182 -19.19 65.13 -37.97
CA GLN A 182 -18.94 66.53 -37.77
C GLN A 182 -17.84 67.06 -38.72
N ALA A 183 -16.71 66.34 -38.78
CA ALA A 183 -15.57 66.67 -39.68
C ALA A 183 -15.98 66.63 -41.17
N GLN A 184 -16.80 65.67 -41.56
CA GLN A 184 -17.35 65.59 -42.93
C GLN A 184 -18.28 66.76 -43.26
N ALA A 185 -19.12 67.17 -42.32
CA ALA A 185 -19.98 68.32 -42.50
C ALA A 185 -19.17 69.61 -42.65
N GLN A 186 -18.05 69.77 -41.89
CA GLN A 186 -17.12 70.90 -42.05
C GLN A 186 -16.42 70.85 -43.41
N LEU A 187 -15.90 69.71 -43.84
CA LEU A 187 -15.30 69.53 -45.14
C LEU A 187 -16.28 69.91 -46.27
N PHE A 188 -17.53 69.45 -46.18
CA PHE A 188 -18.56 69.80 -47.16
C PHE A 188 -18.77 71.34 -47.24
N THR A 189 -18.80 71.99 -46.08
CA THR A 189 -18.96 73.47 -46.04
C THR A 189 -17.78 74.18 -46.66
N GLN A 190 -16.53 73.78 -46.31
CA GLN A 190 -15.31 74.39 -46.86
C GLN A 190 -15.17 74.15 -48.37
N ARG A 191 -15.57 72.95 -48.82
CA ARG A 191 -15.59 72.63 -50.25
C ARG A 191 -16.56 73.49 -51.03
N LEU A 192 -17.77 73.70 -50.50
CA LEU A 192 -18.75 74.63 -51.12
C LEU A 192 -18.22 76.06 -51.13
N ASN A 193 -17.50 76.52 -50.09
CA ASN A 193 -16.90 77.85 -50.06
C ASN A 193 -15.82 77.96 -51.13
N PHE A 194 -14.88 76.99 -51.19
CA PHE A 194 -13.83 76.96 -52.18
C PHE A 194 -14.41 76.91 -53.64
N ASP A 195 -15.41 76.08 -53.90
CA ASP A 195 -16.10 76.03 -55.17
C ASP A 195 -16.77 77.36 -55.56
N ARG A 196 -17.32 78.09 -54.58
CA ARG A 196 -17.84 79.42 -54.80
C ARG A 196 -16.79 80.42 -55.18
N GLU A 197 -15.65 80.48 -54.43
CA GLU A 197 -14.54 81.39 -54.64
C GLU A 197 -13.88 81.20 -56.03
N ILE A 198 -13.77 79.94 -56.49
CA ILE A 198 -13.20 79.61 -57.81
C ILE A 198 -14.18 80.05 -58.95
N ASN A 199 -15.48 79.94 -58.72
CA ASN A 199 -16.49 80.19 -59.75
C ASN A 199 -16.92 81.65 -59.80
N VAL A 200 -16.48 82.49 -58.85
CA VAL A 200 -16.79 83.94 -58.89
C VAL A 200 -15.81 84.58 -59.91
N ASN A 201 -16.38 85.58 -60.68
CA ASN A 201 -15.66 86.29 -61.76
C ASN A 201 -14.31 86.86 -61.25
N GLN A 202 -13.13 86.61 -61.93
CA GLN A 202 -11.82 86.95 -61.53
C GLN A 202 -11.56 88.48 -61.22
N ARG A 203 -12.58 89.38 -61.53
CA ARG A 203 -12.57 90.77 -61.18
C ARG A 203 -13.14 91.04 -59.78
N ALA A 204 -13.76 90.12 -59.13
CA ALA A 204 -14.48 90.26 -57.80
C ALA A 204 -13.78 89.47 -56.66
N THR A 205 -12.82 88.52 -56.92
CA THR A 205 -12.11 87.72 -55.89
C THR A 205 -10.65 87.88 -56.06
N SER A 206 -9.91 88.17 -55.00
CA SER A 206 -8.47 88.23 -55.01
C SER A 206 -7.79 86.84 -54.95
N ALA A 207 -6.62 86.68 -55.58
CA ALA A 207 -5.88 85.40 -55.51
C ALA A 207 -5.65 84.88 -54.07
N ASN A 208 -5.49 85.82 -53.14
CA ASN A 208 -5.27 85.52 -51.70
C ASN A 208 -6.55 84.87 -51.04
N GLU A 209 -7.77 85.28 -51.45
CA GLU A 209 -9.02 84.66 -50.95
C GLU A 209 -9.17 83.25 -51.47
N VAL A 210 -8.84 82.93 -52.69
CA VAL A 210 -8.84 81.57 -53.23
C VAL A 210 -7.76 80.71 -52.55
N ASP A 211 -6.53 81.24 -52.30
CA ASP A 211 -5.51 80.55 -51.56
C ASP A 211 -5.94 80.22 -50.11
N GLN A 212 -6.58 81.19 -49.42
CA GLN A 212 -7.10 80.98 -48.06
C GLN A 212 -8.25 79.93 -48.05
N ALA A 213 -9.14 79.96 -49.02
CA ALA A 213 -10.16 78.95 -49.12
C ALA A 213 -9.64 77.53 -49.38
N HIS A 214 -8.57 77.48 -50.21
CA HIS A 214 -7.85 76.23 -50.46
C HIS A 214 -7.15 75.69 -49.20
N GLU A 215 -6.49 76.58 -48.43
CA GLU A 215 -5.88 76.17 -47.17
C GLU A 215 -6.93 75.65 -46.16
N GLN A 216 -8.09 76.33 -46.07
CA GLN A 216 -9.20 75.88 -45.21
C GLN A 216 -9.80 74.55 -45.67
N LEU A 217 -9.87 74.33 -46.98
CA LEU A 217 -10.32 73.03 -47.53
C LEU A 217 -9.32 71.93 -47.15
N LYS A 218 -7.98 72.18 -47.31
CA LYS A 218 -6.93 71.24 -46.92
C LYS A 218 -6.92 70.91 -45.43
N ALA A 219 -7.16 71.93 -44.60
CA ALA A 219 -7.27 71.75 -43.15
C ALA A 219 -8.48 70.85 -42.79
N ALA A 220 -9.63 71.10 -43.48
CA ALA A 220 -10.85 70.25 -43.28
C ALA A 220 -10.64 68.81 -43.79
N GLU A 221 -9.94 68.60 -44.91
CA GLU A 221 -9.53 67.27 -45.38
C GLU A 221 -8.68 66.52 -44.33
N ALA A 222 -7.68 67.21 -43.75
CA ALA A 222 -6.84 66.65 -42.68
C ALA A 222 -7.67 66.26 -41.44
N GLN A 223 -8.66 67.09 -41.04
CA GLN A 223 -9.56 66.78 -39.92
C GLN A 223 -10.41 65.53 -40.19
N VAL A 224 -10.90 65.33 -41.41
CA VAL A 224 -11.63 64.11 -41.77
C VAL A 224 -10.71 62.88 -41.69
N GLN A 225 -9.46 63.02 -42.18
CA GLN A 225 -8.49 61.94 -42.09
C GLN A 225 -8.16 61.58 -40.63
N GLU A 226 -8.02 62.56 -39.76
CA GLU A 226 -7.82 62.34 -38.33
C GLU A 226 -9.01 61.63 -37.69
N ALA A 227 -10.26 62.12 -37.96
CA ALA A 227 -11.48 61.48 -37.47
C ALA A 227 -11.64 60.04 -37.98
N GLN A 228 -11.28 59.78 -39.24
CA GLN A 228 -11.25 58.41 -39.78
C GLN A 228 -10.26 57.53 -39.04
N ALA A 229 -9.07 58.02 -38.73
CA ALA A 229 -8.11 57.26 -37.95
C ALA A 229 -8.63 56.95 -36.51
N GLN A 230 -9.36 57.92 -35.92
CA GLN A 230 -10.01 57.71 -34.60
C GLN A 230 -11.10 56.63 -34.68
N VAL A 231 -11.92 56.62 -35.72
CA VAL A 231 -12.92 55.55 -35.93
C VAL A 231 -12.23 54.22 -36.16
N ALA A 232 -11.17 54.16 -36.95
CA ALA A 232 -10.43 52.92 -37.17
C ALA A 232 -9.86 52.35 -35.85
N THR A 233 -9.27 53.20 -34.98
CA THR A 233 -8.80 52.80 -33.66
C THR A 233 -9.96 52.34 -32.75
N ALA A 234 -11.06 53.11 -32.73
CA ALA A 234 -12.23 52.75 -31.92
C ALA A 234 -12.95 51.48 -32.43
N SER A 235 -12.77 51.10 -33.70
CA SER A 235 -13.39 49.87 -34.26
C SER A 235 -12.75 48.57 -33.82
N LEU A 236 -11.60 48.62 -33.09
CA LEU A 236 -10.95 47.44 -32.52
C LEU A 236 -11.66 46.89 -31.26
N ILE A 237 -13.00 47.08 -31.23
CA ILE A 237 -13.86 46.60 -30.12
C ILE A 237 -13.77 45.08 -29.91
N PRO A 238 -13.85 44.22 -30.96
CA PRO A 238 -13.78 42.78 -30.78
C PRO A 238 -12.45 42.34 -30.09
N GLU A 239 -11.33 42.96 -30.49
CA GLU A 239 -10.00 42.66 -29.95
C GLU A 239 -9.86 43.08 -28.49
N GLN A 240 -10.43 44.25 -28.12
CA GLN A 240 -10.44 44.77 -26.74
C GLN A 240 -11.25 43.86 -25.83
N ILE A 241 -12.47 43.47 -26.27
CA ILE A 241 -13.36 42.55 -25.55
C ILE A 241 -12.70 41.15 -25.47
N ALA A 242 -12.06 40.66 -26.54
CA ALA A 242 -11.38 39.38 -26.55
C ALA A 242 -10.20 39.37 -25.55
N THR A 243 -9.41 40.45 -25.48
CA THR A 243 -8.34 40.61 -24.50
C THR A 243 -8.87 40.59 -23.06
N ALA A 244 -9.95 41.32 -22.77
CA ALA A 244 -10.57 41.30 -21.46
C ALA A 244 -11.17 39.92 -21.12
N GLN A 245 -11.72 39.20 -22.12
CA GLN A 245 -12.19 37.80 -21.93
C GLN A 245 -11.03 36.88 -21.61
N GLN A 246 -9.90 36.95 -22.34
CA GLN A 246 -8.71 36.17 -22.05
C GLN A 246 -8.19 36.40 -20.62
N GLN A 247 -8.26 37.62 -20.11
CA GLN A 247 -7.92 37.91 -18.71
C GLN A 247 -8.87 37.20 -17.74
N VAL A 248 -10.18 37.16 -18.03
CA VAL A 248 -11.14 36.39 -17.24
C VAL A 248 -10.81 34.90 -17.26
N ASP A 249 -10.49 34.34 -18.43
CA ASP A 249 -10.16 32.92 -18.58
C ASP A 249 -8.86 32.57 -17.84
N GLN A 250 -7.84 33.45 -17.91
CA GLN A 250 -6.60 33.31 -17.15
C GLN A 250 -6.86 33.31 -15.62
N ARG A 251 -7.71 34.24 -15.13
CA ARG A 251 -8.06 34.27 -13.70
C ARG A 251 -8.93 33.09 -13.29
N ALA A 252 -9.79 32.59 -14.17
CA ALA A 252 -10.55 31.36 -13.94
C ALA A 252 -9.62 30.13 -13.79
N ALA A 253 -8.57 30.04 -14.62
CA ALA A 253 -7.57 29.00 -14.49
C ALA A 253 -6.80 29.12 -13.15
N GLN A 254 -6.50 30.33 -12.68
CA GLN A 254 -5.88 30.56 -11.36
C GLN A 254 -6.79 30.09 -10.21
N VAL A 255 -8.11 30.28 -10.30
CA VAL A 255 -9.05 29.76 -9.32
C VAL A 255 -9.03 28.23 -9.30
N THR A 256 -9.02 27.58 -10.47
CA THR A 256 -8.91 26.11 -10.57
C THR A 256 -7.60 25.60 -9.93
N GLN A 257 -6.48 26.28 -10.19
CA GLN A 257 -5.20 25.94 -9.55
C GLN A 257 -5.26 26.11 -8.03
N ALA A 258 -5.84 27.19 -7.52
CA ALA A 258 -5.99 27.41 -6.08
C ALA A 258 -6.92 26.37 -5.43
N GLN A 259 -7.97 25.91 -6.14
CA GLN A 259 -8.84 24.82 -5.70
C GLN A 259 -8.08 23.49 -5.60
N ALA A 260 -7.22 23.19 -6.58
CA ALA A 260 -6.39 21.99 -6.54
C ALA A 260 -5.42 22.03 -5.34
N ASN A 261 -4.79 23.18 -5.09
CA ASN A 261 -3.90 23.37 -3.95
C ASN A 261 -4.65 23.22 -2.60
N LEU A 262 -5.88 23.73 -2.53
CA LEU A 262 -6.73 23.55 -1.34
C LEU A 262 -7.05 22.07 -1.12
N ALA A 263 -7.42 21.34 -2.17
CA ALA A 263 -7.71 19.91 -2.08
C ALA A 263 -6.46 19.11 -1.62
N ALA A 264 -5.28 19.45 -2.13
CA ALA A 264 -4.02 18.83 -1.69
C ALA A 264 -3.77 19.08 -0.19
N ALA A 265 -3.93 20.33 0.28
CA ALA A 265 -3.77 20.67 1.70
C ALA A 265 -4.79 19.96 2.61
N GLN A 266 -6.02 19.73 2.13
CA GLN A 266 -7.05 18.95 2.84
C GLN A 266 -6.65 17.48 3.00
N VAL A 267 -6.09 16.87 1.95
CA VAL A 267 -5.59 15.50 1.98
C VAL A 267 -4.42 15.40 2.95
N GLU A 268 -3.49 16.35 2.92
CA GLU A 268 -2.32 16.40 3.80
C GLU A 268 -2.72 16.53 5.27
N LEU A 269 -3.68 17.38 5.58
CA LEU A 269 -4.28 17.45 6.91
C LEU A 269 -4.95 16.12 7.29
N GLY A 270 -5.61 15.46 6.34
CA GLY A 270 -6.23 14.15 6.55
C GLY A 270 -5.23 13.10 7.00
N TYR A 271 -4.01 13.13 6.50
CA TYR A 271 -2.92 12.22 6.89
C TYR A 271 -2.42 12.42 8.32
N SER A 272 -2.67 13.57 8.94
CA SER A 272 -2.40 13.78 10.36
C SER A 272 -3.29 12.93 11.27
N TYR A 273 -4.42 12.45 10.77
CA TYR A 273 -5.37 11.62 11.50
C TYR A 273 -5.29 10.18 11.02
N ILE A 274 -4.53 9.35 11.71
CA ILE A 274 -4.32 7.95 11.33
C ILE A 274 -5.55 7.15 11.72
N ARG A 275 -6.20 6.54 10.72
CA ARG A 275 -7.44 5.76 10.89
C ARG A 275 -7.26 4.33 10.42
N ALA A 276 -8.00 3.40 11.06
CA ALA A 276 -8.02 2.01 10.68
C ALA A 276 -8.60 1.81 9.26
N PRO A 277 -7.88 1.16 8.33
CA PRO A 277 -8.39 0.86 7.00
C PRO A 277 -9.43 -0.27 7.02
N GLU A 278 -9.34 -1.17 7.99
CA GLU A 278 -10.15 -2.37 8.14
C GLU A 278 -10.39 -2.68 9.62
N ASP A 279 -11.33 -3.59 9.89
CA ASP A 279 -11.56 -4.13 11.24
C ASP A 279 -10.42 -5.05 11.64
N GLY A 280 -9.99 -5.03 12.91
CA GLY A 280 -8.94 -5.91 13.37
C GLY A 280 -8.38 -5.56 14.75
N TRP A 281 -7.31 -6.24 15.13
CA TRP A 281 -6.60 -6.04 16.38
C TRP A 281 -5.27 -5.34 16.16
N ILE A 282 -4.98 -4.34 16.97
CA ILE A 282 -3.69 -3.64 16.96
C ILE A 282 -2.62 -4.59 17.53
N THR A 283 -1.49 -4.69 16.84
CA THR A 283 -0.33 -5.44 17.32
C THR A 283 0.97 -4.72 16.95
N GLU A 284 2.05 -4.99 17.68
CA GLU A 284 3.37 -4.34 17.50
C GLU A 284 3.28 -2.80 17.44
N ARG A 285 2.75 -2.21 18.47
CA ARG A 285 2.66 -0.76 18.56
C ARG A 285 4.04 -0.14 18.89
N ASN A 286 4.59 0.60 17.93
CA ASN A 286 5.90 1.24 18.01
C ASN A 286 5.82 2.76 18.20
N ILE A 287 4.72 3.26 18.74
CA ILE A 287 4.49 4.69 18.94
C ILE A 287 3.83 4.95 20.28
N ASP A 288 4.27 6.03 20.93
CA ASP A 288 3.67 6.58 22.13
C ASP A 288 3.37 8.08 21.98
N PRO A 289 2.44 8.63 22.74
CA PRO A 289 2.24 10.08 22.78
C PRO A 289 3.53 10.81 23.14
N GLY A 290 3.89 11.82 22.33
CA GLY A 290 5.16 12.55 22.46
C GLY A 290 6.30 12.02 21.59
N ASN A 291 6.19 10.83 21.00
CA ASN A 291 7.20 10.33 20.07
C ASN A 291 7.12 11.09 18.74
N TYR A 292 8.28 11.32 18.15
CA TYR A 292 8.38 11.86 16.79
C TYR A 292 8.33 10.71 15.80
N VAL A 293 7.43 10.78 14.82
CA VAL A 293 7.30 9.85 13.71
C VAL A 293 7.73 10.48 12.40
N GLN A 294 8.27 9.65 11.50
CA GLN A 294 8.64 10.07 10.15
C GLN A 294 7.64 9.52 9.13
N ALA A 295 7.49 10.21 8.02
CA ALA A 295 6.70 9.70 6.90
C ALA A 295 7.29 8.37 6.41
N GLY A 296 6.43 7.34 6.23
CA GLY A 296 6.83 5.98 5.89
C GLY A 296 7.26 5.11 7.08
N GLN A 297 7.38 5.67 8.29
CA GLN A 297 7.69 4.90 9.48
C GLN A 297 6.49 4.05 9.88
N GLN A 298 6.72 2.75 10.04
CA GLN A 298 5.73 1.81 10.57
C GLN A 298 5.45 2.12 12.05
N ILE A 299 4.18 2.18 12.40
CA ILE A 299 3.71 2.53 13.75
C ILE A 299 3.02 1.37 14.46
N PHE A 300 2.28 0.53 13.76
CA PHE A 300 1.65 -0.71 14.28
C PHE A 300 1.15 -1.58 13.12
N TYR A 301 0.77 -2.82 13.43
CA TYR A 301 0.01 -3.68 12.53
C TYR A 301 -1.44 -3.77 12.96
N ILE A 302 -2.33 -4.01 12.00
CA ILE A 302 -3.71 -4.41 12.22
C ILE A 302 -3.86 -5.83 11.69
N VAL A 303 -4.12 -6.77 12.59
CA VAL A 303 -4.42 -8.16 12.26
C VAL A 303 -5.92 -8.26 12.01
N THR A 304 -6.29 -8.62 10.79
CA THR A 304 -7.70 -8.76 10.40
C THR A 304 -8.28 -10.10 10.88
N PRO A 305 -9.61 -10.22 10.98
CA PRO A 305 -10.25 -11.50 11.34
C PRO A 305 -10.12 -12.57 10.25
N ASP A 306 -9.68 -12.21 9.04
CA ASP A 306 -9.46 -13.15 7.95
C ASP A 306 -8.21 -13.99 8.23
N GLN A 307 -8.43 -15.19 8.79
CA GLN A 307 -7.37 -16.10 9.19
C GLN A 307 -7.49 -17.43 8.50
N TRP A 308 -6.35 -18.08 8.33
CA TRP A 308 -6.23 -19.44 7.77
C TRP A 308 -5.11 -20.19 8.49
N VAL A 309 -4.97 -21.46 8.18
CA VAL A 309 -3.84 -22.27 8.63
C VAL A 309 -2.96 -22.58 7.43
N THR A 310 -1.68 -22.34 7.57
CA THR A 310 -0.65 -22.72 6.61
C THR A 310 -0.01 -24.00 7.10
N ALA A 311 -0.30 -25.12 6.43
CA ALA A 311 0.22 -26.43 6.74
C ALA A 311 1.35 -26.80 5.78
N ASN A 312 2.53 -27.07 6.31
CA ASN A 312 3.70 -27.46 5.52
C ASN A 312 3.73 -29.00 5.38
N LEU A 313 3.15 -29.51 4.31
CA LEU A 313 3.13 -30.94 4.02
C LEU A 313 4.43 -31.41 3.36
N LYS A 314 4.84 -32.64 3.67
CA LYS A 314 5.96 -33.29 2.97
C LYS A 314 5.56 -33.56 1.52
N GLU A 315 6.54 -33.50 0.60
CA GLU A 315 6.33 -33.79 -0.82
C GLU A 315 5.63 -35.13 -1.06
N THR A 316 5.89 -36.13 -0.20
CA THR A 316 5.26 -37.46 -0.26
C THR A 316 3.80 -37.48 0.11
N GLN A 317 3.31 -36.54 0.91
CA GLN A 317 1.92 -36.44 1.36
C GLN A 317 1.03 -35.69 0.36
N LEU A 318 1.64 -34.94 -0.56
CA LEU A 318 0.91 -34.12 -1.53
C LEU A 318 0.18 -34.94 -2.62
N SER A 319 0.59 -36.19 -2.85
CA SER A 319 -0.01 -37.04 -3.89
C SER A 319 -1.51 -37.26 -3.67
N ASP A 320 -1.92 -37.32 -2.41
CA ASP A 320 -3.25 -37.68 -2.00
C ASP A 320 -4.13 -36.50 -1.62
N VAL A 321 -3.52 -35.35 -1.30
CA VAL A 321 -4.22 -34.12 -0.90
C VAL A 321 -4.74 -33.34 -2.11
N ARG A 322 -6.02 -32.97 -2.07
CA ARG A 322 -6.72 -32.21 -3.12
C ARG A 322 -7.37 -30.96 -2.56
N ILE A 323 -7.55 -29.98 -3.44
CA ILE A 323 -8.32 -28.78 -3.11
C ILE A 323 -9.77 -29.18 -2.82
N GLY A 324 -10.30 -28.75 -1.66
CA GLY A 324 -11.63 -29.07 -1.18
C GLY A 324 -11.66 -30.18 -0.13
N ASP A 325 -10.55 -30.87 0.13
CA ASP A 325 -10.49 -31.90 1.17
C ASP A 325 -10.80 -31.27 2.54
N ARG A 326 -11.58 -32.07 3.33
CA ARG A 326 -11.96 -31.66 4.68
C ARG A 326 -10.76 -31.75 5.61
N VAL A 327 -10.65 -30.78 6.52
CA VAL A 327 -9.58 -30.75 7.51
C VAL A 327 -10.16 -30.53 8.89
N THR A 328 -9.69 -31.32 9.83
CA THR A 328 -9.89 -31.06 11.26
C THR A 328 -8.58 -30.60 11.86
N MET A 329 -8.62 -29.56 12.67
CA MET A 329 -7.41 -28.93 13.20
C MET A 329 -7.52 -28.78 14.70
N THR A 330 -6.47 -29.18 15.42
CA THR A 330 -6.29 -28.91 16.85
C THR A 330 -5.24 -27.81 17.03
N VAL A 331 -5.45 -26.91 17.97
CA VAL A 331 -4.59 -25.78 18.23
C VAL A 331 -3.84 -26.03 19.53
N ASP A 332 -2.50 -26.06 19.50
CA ASP A 332 -1.68 -26.42 20.67
C ASP A 332 -1.92 -25.51 21.87
N ALA A 333 -2.07 -24.20 21.60
CA ALA A 333 -2.37 -23.23 22.65
C ALA A 333 -3.77 -23.40 23.27
N TYR A 334 -4.70 -24.05 22.56
CA TYR A 334 -6.11 -24.20 22.93
C TYR A 334 -6.61 -25.62 22.64
N PRO A 335 -6.20 -26.65 23.43
CA PRO A 335 -6.50 -28.06 23.13
C PRO A 335 -8.00 -28.42 23.11
N TRP A 336 -8.84 -27.58 23.73
CA TRP A 336 -10.29 -27.72 23.70
C TRP A 336 -10.96 -27.20 22.43
N LEU A 337 -10.18 -26.46 21.57
CA LEU A 337 -10.69 -25.84 20.38
C LEU A 337 -10.46 -26.76 19.19
N LEU A 338 -11.55 -27.31 18.67
CA LEU A 338 -11.54 -28.12 17.46
C LEU A 338 -12.02 -27.27 16.29
N LEU A 339 -11.13 -27.01 15.35
CA LEU A 339 -11.43 -26.26 14.15
C LEU A 339 -11.74 -27.21 13.00
N HIS A 340 -12.67 -26.82 12.16
CA HIS A 340 -13.00 -27.52 10.92
C HIS A 340 -12.78 -26.55 9.75
N GLY A 341 -12.24 -27.09 8.68
CA GLY A 341 -11.94 -26.31 7.49
C GLY A 341 -11.80 -27.19 6.26
N HIS A 342 -11.30 -26.59 5.20
CA HIS A 342 -11.00 -27.28 3.96
C HIS A 342 -9.72 -26.74 3.31
N VAL A 343 -9.08 -27.56 2.50
CA VAL A 343 -7.94 -27.18 1.69
C VAL A 343 -8.39 -26.19 0.61
N GLN A 344 -7.93 -24.93 0.70
CA GLN A 344 -8.25 -23.90 -0.27
C GLN A 344 -7.28 -23.95 -1.47
N SER A 345 -5.98 -24.07 -1.19
CA SER A 345 -4.96 -24.04 -2.23
C SER A 345 -3.66 -24.70 -1.79
N ILE A 346 -2.91 -25.19 -2.75
CA ILE A 346 -1.60 -25.78 -2.58
C ILE A 346 -0.61 -24.86 -3.31
N GLN A 347 0.46 -24.44 -2.62
CA GLN A 347 1.47 -23.56 -3.21
C GLN A 347 2.25 -24.31 -4.31
N LEU A 348 2.41 -23.65 -5.46
CA LEU A 348 3.18 -24.20 -6.59
C LEU A 348 4.68 -24.00 -6.39
N GLY A 349 5.22 -24.63 -5.34
CA GLY A 349 6.65 -24.61 -5.01
C GLY A 349 6.90 -24.81 -3.53
N SER A 350 8.06 -25.39 -3.21
CA SER A 350 8.46 -25.63 -1.82
C SER A 350 8.77 -24.32 -1.09
N GLY A 351 8.49 -24.25 0.20
CA GLY A 351 8.80 -23.10 1.05
C GLY A 351 10.28 -22.69 0.98
N ALA A 352 11.19 -23.67 0.91
CA ALA A 352 12.62 -23.43 0.78
C ALA A 352 13.01 -22.69 -0.52
N ARG A 353 12.23 -22.82 -1.61
CA ARG A 353 12.52 -22.13 -2.89
C ARG A 353 12.26 -20.62 -2.80
N PHE A 354 11.28 -20.22 -2.01
CA PHE A 354 10.86 -18.83 -1.85
C PHE A 354 11.38 -18.19 -0.55
N SER A 355 12.17 -18.94 0.24
CA SER A 355 12.85 -18.38 1.40
C SER A 355 13.90 -17.34 0.98
N GLN A 356 14.05 -16.27 1.74
CA GLN A 356 15.12 -15.27 1.54
C GLN A 356 16.52 -15.89 1.72
N PHE A 357 16.62 -16.97 2.50
CA PHE A 357 17.83 -17.74 2.72
C PHE A 357 17.57 -19.22 2.38
N PRO A 358 17.63 -19.60 1.09
CA PRO A 358 17.48 -21.01 0.71
C PRO A 358 18.58 -21.83 1.37
N ALA A 359 18.22 -22.97 1.96
CA ALA A 359 19.22 -23.90 2.47
C ALA A 359 20.03 -24.47 1.30
N GLU A 360 21.29 -24.05 1.17
CA GLU A 360 22.27 -24.64 0.25
C GLU A 360 23.10 -25.69 0.96
N ASN A 361 23.27 -26.86 0.31
CA ASN A 361 24.17 -27.90 0.80
C ASN A 361 25.62 -27.47 0.59
N ALA A 362 26.24 -26.94 1.63
CA ALA A 362 27.59 -26.35 1.59
C ALA A 362 28.74 -27.36 1.38
N THR A 363 28.51 -28.66 1.39
CA THR A 363 29.59 -29.67 1.36
C THR A 363 29.22 -30.84 0.47
N GLY A 364 29.51 -30.79 -0.80
CA GLY A 364 29.66 -31.88 -1.78
C GLY A 364 28.87 -33.21 -1.67
N ASN A 365 28.27 -33.52 -0.56
CA ASN A 365 27.41 -34.68 -0.36
C ASN A 365 25.96 -34.29 -0.55
N TYR A 366 25.38 -34.71 -1.66
CA TYR A 366 23.97 -34.51 -1.97
C TYR A 366 23.13 -35.48 -1.11
N VAL A 367 22.59 -34.96 -0.02
CA VAL A 367 21.58 -35.67 0.77
C VAL A 367 20.23 -35.21 0.31
N LYS A 368 19.31 -36.12 -0.07
CA LYS A 368 17.91 -35.80 -0.41
C LYS A 368 17.21 -35.23 0.84
N ILE A 369 17.06 -33.92 0.89
CA ILE A 369 16.27 -33.25 1.94
C ILE A 369 14.79 -33.33 1.54
N VAL A 370 13.94 -33.82 2.43
CA VAL A 370 12.50 -33.80 2.24
C VAL A 370 12.03 -32.35 2.24
N ARG A 371 11.50 -31.91 1.10
CA ARG A 371 10.96 -30.57 0.93
C ARG A 371 9.54 -30.53 1.43
N ARG A 372 9.17 -29.40 2.04
CA ARG A 372 7.78 -29.15 2.48
C ARG A 372 7.15 -28.14 1.56
N VAL A 373 5.86 -28.33 1.27
CA VAL A 373 5.04 -27.47 0.42
C VAL A 373 3.92 -26.89 1.27
N PRO A 374 3.79 -25.57 1.33
CA PRO A 374 2.71 -24.92 2.05
C PRO A 374 1.36 -25.19 1.41
N VAL A 375 0.41 -25.59 2.22
CA VAL A 375 -1.00 -25.81 1.88
C VAL A 375 -1.84 -24.85 2.73
N LYS A 376 -2.66 -24.04 2.07
CA LYS A 376 -3.55 -23.10 2.74
C LYS A 376 -4.88 -23.78 3.05
N ILE A 377 -5.25 -23.77 4.33
CA ILE A 377 -6.48 -24.33 4.87
C ILE A 377 -7.33 -23.21 5.44
N VAL A 378 -8.54 -23.04 4.94
CA VAL A 378 -9.50 -22.06 5.46
C VAL A 378 -10.24 -22.63 6.64
N ILE A 379 -10.46 -21.81 7.65
CA ILE A 379 -11.23 -22.17 8.84
C ILE A 379 -12.71 -21.88 8.55
N ASP A 380 -13.53 -22.93 8.46
CA ASP A 380 -14.97 -22.79 8.20
C ASP A 380 -15.78 -22.66 9.49
N SER A 381 -15.34 -23.35 10.57
CA SER A 381 -16.02 -23.34 11.86
C SER A 381 -15.10 -23.78 12.99
N GLY A 382 -15.58 -23.56 14.23
CA GLY A 382 -14.84 -23.90 15.45
C GLY A 382 -14.45 -22.66 16.26
N LEU A 383 -14.31 -21.48 15.65
CA LEU A 383 -14.11 -20.22 16.37
C LEU A 383 -15.37 -19.89 17.17
N THR A 384 -15.18 -19.33 18.35
CA THR A 384 -16.28 -18.98 19.26
C THR A 384 -16.48 -17.47 19.33
N ALA A 385 -17.63 -17.00 19.79
CA ALA A 385 -17.89 -15.57 19.97
C ALA A 385 -16.93 -14.91 20.97
N SER A 386 -16.41 -15.69 21.93
CA SER A 386 -15.38 -15.22 22.88
C SER A 386 -13.96 -15.23 22.30
N MET A 387 -13.74 -15.96 21.22
CA MET A 387 -12.48 -16.06 20.50
C MET A 387 -12.75 -15.98 18.99
N PRO A 388 -13.04 -14.77 18.47
CA PRO A 388 -13.42 -14.59 17.06
C PRO A 388 -12.22 -14.69 16.10
N ALA A 389 -11.00 -14.65 16.64
CA ALA A 389 -9.75 -14.79 15.89
C ALA A 389 -8.68 -15.43 16.78
N LEU A 390 -7.74 -16.12 16.16
CA LEU A 390 -6.58 -16.72 16.82
C LEU A 390 -5.37 -15.77 16.70
N PRO A 391 -4.41 -15.81 17.64
CA PRO A 391 -3.11 -15.19 17.38
C PRO A 391 -2.47 -15.79 16.14
N ILE A 392 -1.84 -14.97 15.30
CA ILE A 392 -1.10 -15.42 14.13
C ILE A 392 0.22 -16.06 14.58
N GLY A 393 0.63 -17.15 13.91
CA GLY A 393 1.90 -17.83 14.17
C GLY A 393 1.87 -18.85 15.29
N ILE A 394 0.69 -19.22 15.81
CA ILE A 394 0.58 -20.33 16.78
C ILE A 394 0.50 -21.68 16.06
N SER A 395 1.08 -22.71 16.71
CA SER A 395 1.11 -24.05 16.16
C SER A 395 -0.28 -24.69 16.12
N VAL A 396 -0.52 -25.41 15.04
CA VAL A 396 -1.76 -26.13 14.76
C VAL A 396 -1.41 -27.50 14.18
N GLU A 397 -2.14 -28.53 14.57
CA GLU A 397 -2.03 -29.86 13.99
C GLU A 397 -3.26 -30.14 13.08
N PRO A 398 -3.15 -29.92 11.77
CA PRO A 398 -4.20 -30.29 10.82
C PRO A 398 -4.15 -31.77 10.47
N THR A 399 -5.32 -32.39 10.45
CA THR A 399 -5.58 -33.74 9.89
C THR A 399 -6.45 -33.55 8.66
N ILE A 400 -5.91 -33.86 7.49
CA ILE A 400 -6.59 -33.77 6.19
C ILE A 400 -7.19 -35.16 5.88
N TYR A 401 -8.46 -35.18 5.56
CA TYR A 401 -9.15 -36.42 5.16
C TYR A 401 -9.08 -36.54 3.64
N VAL A 402 -8.21 -37.43 3.18
CA VAL A 402 -8.06 -37.74 1.76
C VAL A 402 -8.99 -38.87 1.33
N PRO A 403 -9.58 -38.78 0.13
CA PRO A 403 -10.56 -39.77 -0.34
C PRO A 403 -9.98 -41.15 -0.64
#